data_324401761e272fe76aa616de469e969f
#
_entry.id   324401761e272fe76aa616de469e969f
#
_cell.length_a   1.000
_cell.length_b   1.000
_cell.length_c   1.000
_cell.angle_alpha   90.00
_cell.angle_beta   90.00
_cell.angle_gamma   90.00
#
_symmetry.space_group_name_H-M   'P 1'
#
loop_
_entity.id
_entity.type
_entity.pdbx_description
1 polymer ?
#
loop_
_entity_poly.entity_id
_entity_poly.type
_entity_poly.pdbx_seq_one_letter_code
_entity_poly.pdbx_strand_id
1 'polypeptide(L)'
;HRIPAAWVEAWASERDRFDWVDFYESILGALQIPLIGESVPEVKRTLAGREIVVPVFDRHPRPTLRILRQRLRRALVMRSPALIFVDEASNILLSREHEHLKRQANTLRSIVNRADTRLLLTGAYELYELVTQSGQLARRGEVIHFRPYQQDEAEQFMLGLIALQNCMPLSRRPSLGRFADKLFEQSLGCIGHLKRILVRAMSIAMAEGKQIDDSILLHSCYPPATLERLRQEIRLGI
;
A
#
# COMPACT_ATOMS: atom_id res chain seq x y z
N HIS A 1 -21.99 0.80 -15.34
CA HIS A 1 -20.63 0.46 -15.76
C HIS A 1 -19.94 -0.30 -14.63
N ARG A 2 -19.48 -1.54 -14.89
CA ARG A 2 -18.78 -2.38 -13.90
C ARG A 2 -17.33 -1.90 -13.75
N ILE A 3 -16.84 -1.91 -12.53
CA ILE A 3 -15.43 -1.65 -12.22
C ILE A 3 -14.84 -2.97 -11.70
N PRO A 4 -13.91 -3.61 -12.43
CA PRO A 4 -13.43 -4.95 -12.08
C PRO A 4 -12.66 -4.98 -10.75
N ALA A 5 -11.88 -3.94 -10.49
CA ALA A 5 -11.12 -3.79 -9.25
C ALA A 5 -11.02 -2.33 -8.83
N ALA A 6 -11.00 -2.07 -7.54
CA ALA A 6 -10.70 -0.77 -6.95
C ALA A 6 -9.41 -0.87 -6.15
N TRP A 7 -8.52 0.11 -6.31
CA TRP A 7 -7.29 0.24 -5.53
C TRP A 7 -7.38 1.47 -4.64
N VAL A 8 -7.05 1.31 -3.38
CA VAL A 8 -7.01 2.37 -2.38
C VAL A 8 -5.81 2.19 -1.47
N GLU A 9 -5.30 3.28 -0.94
CA GLU A 9 -4.28 3.29 0.09
C GLU A 9 -4.93 3.63 1.43
N ALA A 10 -4.57 2.92 2.48
CA ALA A 10 -4.98 3.24 3.83
C ALA A 10 -4.02 4.30 4.39
N TRP A 11 -4.36 5.56 4.26
CA TRP A 11 -3.53 6.67 4.72
C TRP A 11 -3.37 6.66 6.24
N ALA A 12 -2.14 6.92 6.68
CA ALA A 12 -1.89 7.14 8.09
C ALA A 12 -2.62 8.41 8.54
N SER A 13 -3.42 8.30 9.60
CA SER A 13 -4.10 9.48 10.16
C SER A 13 -3.10 10.34 10.95
N GLU A 14 -3.25 11.66 10.87
CA GLU A 14 -2.54 12.61 11.75
C GLU A 14 -2.98 12.50 13.22
N ARG A 15 -4.05 11.73 13.50
CA ARG A 15 -4.62 11.49 14.82
C ARG A 15 -4.29 10.09 15.30
N ASP A 16 -4.40 9.86 16.59
CA ASP A 16 -4.17 8.54 17.22
C ASP A 16 -5.17 7.44 16.80
N ARG A 17 -6.01 7.72 15.82
CA ARG A 17 -7.05 6.80 15.34
C ARG A 17 -7.14 6.86 13.83
N PHE A 18 -7.34 5.69 13.21
CA PHE A 18 -7.56 5.58 11.79
C PHE A 18 -8.82 6.35 11.34
N ASP A 19 -8.69 7.13 10.27
CA ASP A 19 -9.81 7.91 9.72
C ASP A 19 -10.66 7.07 8.77
N TRP A 20 -11.71 6.49 9.33
CA TRP A 20 -12.67 5.70 8.56
C TRP A 20 -13.50 6.53 7.57
N VAL A 21 -13.64 7.85 7.77
CA VAL A 21 -14.37 8.72 6.85
C VAL A 21 -13.58 8.83 5.56
N ASP A 22 -12.32 9.21 5.67
CA ASP A 22 -11.39 9.33 4.54
C ASP A 22 -11.25 8.00 3.79
N PHE A 23 -11.11 6.90 4.50
CA PHE A 23 -11.02 5.57 3.91
C PHE A 23 -12.27 5.17 3.11
N TYR A 24 -13.48 5.45 3.61
CA TYR A 24 -14.71 5.19 2.87
C TYR A 24 -14.83 6.11 1.64
N GLU A 25 -14.41 7.37 1.76
CA GLU A 25 -14.40 8.32 0.65
C GLU A 25 -13.42 7.86 -0.43
N SER A 26 -12.23 7.41 -0.07
CA SER A 26 -11.24 6.85 -0.99
C SER A 26 -11.77 5.64 -1.76
N ILE A 27 -12.44 4.70 -1.09
CA ILE A 27 -13.08 3.56 -1.78
C ILE A 27 -14.18 4.03 -2.73
N LEU A 28 -15.02 4.98 -2.31
CA LEU A 28 -16.08 5.52 -3.16
C LEU A 28 -15.50 6.23 -4.40
N GLY A 29 -14.42 7.00 -4.23
CA GLY A 29 -13.67 7.63 -5.32
C GLY A 29 -13.11 6.59 -6.30
N ALA A 30 -12.45 5.54 -5.80
CA ALA A 30 -11.94 4.45 -6.61
C ALA A 30 -13.04 3.68 -7.38
N LEU A 31 -14.25 3.64 -6.83
CA LEU A 31 -15.44 3.12 -7.49
C LEU A 31 -16.12 4.13 -8.40
N GLN A 32 -15.52 5.30 -8.62
CA GLN A 32 -16.08 6.40 -9.44
C GLN A 32 -17.49 6.80 -9.00
N ILE A 33 -17.71 6.92 -7.71
CA ILE A 33 -18.95 7.42 -7.13
C ILE A 33 -18.69 8.86 -6.68
N PRO A 34 -19.41 9.85 -7.22
CA PRO A 34 -19.25 11.26 -6.82
C PRO A 34 -19.42 11.42 -5.31
N LEU A 35 -18.48 12.11 -4.67
CA LEU A 35 -18.58 12.46 -3.26
C LEU A 35 -19.61 13.59 -3.08
N ILE A 36 -20.24 13.63 -1.90
CA ILE A 36 -21.16 14.74 -1.59
C ILE A 36 -20.31 16.00 -1.44
N GLY A 37 -20.51 16.98 -2.30
CA GLY A 37 -19.75 18.24 -2.30
C GLY A 37 -18.87 18.47 -3.54
N GLU A 38 -18.64 17.45 -4.38
CA GLU A 38 -17.94 17.62 -5.66
C GLU A 38 -18.83 18.30 -6.74
N SER A 39 -20.16 18.18 -6.64
CA SER A 39 -21.09 19.00 -7.42
C SER A 39 -21.43 20.24 -6.61
N VAL A 40 -20.82 21.36 -6.94
CA VAL A 40 -21.26 22.66 -6.42
C VAL A 40 -22.65 22.88 -6.94
N PRO A 41 -23.70 22.94 -6.11
CA PRO A 41 -25.04 23.24 -6.61
C PRO A 41 -25.03 24.62 -7.22
N GLU A 42 -25.42 24.71 -8.47
CA GLU A 42 -25.60 25.95 -9.18
C GLU A 42 -27.00 26.48 -8.90
N VAL A 43 -27.08 27.66 -8.33
CA VAL A 43 -28.35 28.33 -8.13
C VAL A 43 -28.46 29.50 -9.12
N LYS A 44 -29.53 29.49 -9.91
CA LYS A 44 -29.86 30.63 -10.76
C LYS A 44 -30.33 31.78 -9.89
N ARG A 45 -29.64 32.91 -9.96
CA ARG A 45 -30.04 34.16 -9.32
C ARG A 45 -30.20 35.25 -10.36
N THR A 46 -31.24 36.10 -10.20
CA THR A 46 -31.44 37.26 -11.03
C THR A 46 -30.70 38.44 -10.41
N LEU A 47 -29.68 38.93 -11.09
CA LEU A 47 -28.99 40.17 -10.71
C LEU A 47 -29.14 41.20 -11.82
N ALA A 48 -29.68 42.38 -11.49
CA ALA A 48 -29.92 43.47 -12.44
C ALA A 48 -30.70 43.04 -13.70
N GLY A 49 -31.70 42.16 -13.53
CA GLY A 49 -32.55 41.69 -14.63
C GLY A 49 -31.92 40.59 -15.51
N ARG A 50 -30.75 40.11 -15.17
CA ARG A 50 -30.06 38.98 -15.87
C ARG A 50 -30.00 37.74 -14.98
N GLU A 51 -30.36 36.59 -15.55
CA GLU A 51 -30.10 35.31 -14.89
C GLU A 51 -28.60 35.03 -14.90
N ILE A 52 -28.03 34.89 -13.71
CA ILE A 52 -26.64 34.43 -13.52
C ILE A 52 -26.67 33.12 -12.73
N VAL A 53 -25.83 32.20 -13.14
CA VAL A 53 -25.60 30.97 -12.41
C VAL A 53 -24.47 31.21 -11.41
N VAL A 54 -24.80 31.13 -10.12
CA VAL A 54 -23.84 31.37 -9.04
C VAL A 54 -23.57 30.04 -8.36
N PRO A 55 -22.31 29.62 -8.27
CA PRO A 55 -21.97 28.45 -7.47
C PRO A 55 -22.22 28.75 -5.99
N VAL A 56 -23.03 27.94 -5.34
CA VAL A 56 -23.30 28.06 -3.91
C VAL A 56 -22.29 27.19 -3.18
N PHE A 57 -21.26 27.83 -2.63
CA PHE A 57 -20.32 27.18 -1.70
C PHE A 57 -20.99 27.01 -0.33
N ASP A 58 -22.01 26.18 -0.28
CA ASP A 58 -22.56 25.79 1.00
C ASP A 58 -21.54 24.83 1.68
N ARG A 59 -21.22 25.12 2.92
CA ARG A 59 -20.43 24.19 3.74
C ARG A 59 -21.29 22.95 4.01
N HIS A 60 -21.32 22.02 3.05
CA HIS A 60 -22.00 20.76 3.30
C HIS A 60 -21.33 20.10 4.53
N PRO A 61 -22.10 19.76 5.55
CA PRO A 61 -21.55 19.04 6.68
C PRO A 61 -20.89 17.75 6.16
N ARG A 62 -19.67 17.47 6.62
CA ARG A 62 -18.98 16.23 6.24
C ARG A 62 -19.91 15.04 6.44
N PRO A 63 -19.99 14.12 5.46
CA PRO A 63 -20.91 13.01 5.55
C PRO A 63 -20.56 12.14 6.77
N THR A 64 -21.59 11.71 7.49
CA THR A 64 -21.37 10.82 8.63
C THR A 64 -20.95 9.43 8.14
N LEU A 65 -20.21 8.67 8.98
CA LEU A 65 -19.84 7.28 8.70
C LEU A 65 -21.05 6.41 8.31
N ARG A 66 -22.23 6.68 8.88
CA ARG A 66 -23.47 5.97 8.56
C ARG A 66 -23.86 6.20 7.10
N ILE A 67 -23.80 7.44 6.63
CA ILE A 67 -24.12 7.80 5.24
C ILE A 67 -23.10 7.18 4.28
N LEU A 68 -21.81 7.29 4.58
CA LEU A 68 -20.75 6.71 3.75
C LEU A 68 -20.87 5.18 3.64
N ARG A 69 -21.13 4.49 4.74
CA ARG A 69 -21.38 3.03 4.73
C ARG A 69 -22.58 2.65 3.84
N GLN A 70 -23.66 3.43 3.90
CA GLN A 70 -24.83 3.17 3.07
C GLN A 70 -24.52 3.40 1.59
N ARG A 71 -23.80 4.48 1.27
CA ARG A 71 -23.36 4.78 -0.10
C ARG A 71 -22.43 3.70 -0.64
N LEU A 72 -21.42 3.29 0.15
CA LEU A 72 -20.51 2.24 -0.24
C LEU A 72 -21.23 0.91 -0.53
N ARG A 73 -22.20 0.52 0.30
CA ARG A 73 -23.00 -0.69 0.04
C ARG A 73 -23.74 -0.62 -1.30
N ARG A 74 -24.33 0.54 -1.64
CA ARG A 74 -24.99 0.75 -2.94
C ARG A 74 -23.99 0.73 -4.08
N ALA A 75 -22.84 1.39 -3.89
CA ALA A 75 -21.76 1.43 -4.88
C ALA A 75 -21.23 0.03 -5.22
N LEU A 76 -21.00 -0.81 -4.21
CA LEU A 76 -20.54 -2.18 -4.40
C LEU A 76 -21.55 -3.02 -5.21
N VAL A 77 -22.85 -2.86 -4.96
CA VAL A 77 -23.87 -3.54 -5.75
C VAL A 77 -23.91 -3.03 -7.19
N MET A 78 -23.83 -1.69 -7.37
CA MET A 78 -23.91 -1.07 -8.70
C MET A 78 -22.67 -1.31 -9.56
N ARG A 79 -21.48 -1.24 -8.96
CA ARG A 79 -20.20 -1.36 -9.66
C ARG A 79 -19.70 -2.79 -9.74
N SER A 80 -20.16 -3.65 -8.80
CA SER A 80 -19.82 -5.09 -8.69
C SER A 80 -18.31 -5.34 -8.87
N PRO A 81 -17.41 -4.70 -8.07
CA PRO A 81 -16.00 -4.99 -8.17
C PRO A 81 -15.72 -6.41 -7.69
N ALA A 82 -14.89 -7.14 -8.41
CA ALA A 82 -14.43 -8.46 -7.97
C ALA A 82 -13.43 -8.34 -6.82
N LEU A 83 -12.67 -7.22 -6.78
CA LEU A 83 -11.60 -7.00 -5.82
C LEU A 83 -11.56 -5.54 -5.36
N ILE A 84 -11.38 -5.35 -4.05
CA ILE A 84 -10.90 -4.10 -3.47
C ILE A 84 -9.50 -4.38 -2.92
N PHE A 85 -8.50 -3.72 -3.49
CA PHE A 85 -7.12 -3.78 -3.03
C PHE A 85 -6.85 -2.60 -2.10
N VAL A 86 -6.38 -2.89 -0.89
CA VAL A 86 -6.03 -1.89 0.13
C VAL A 86 -4.55 -2.00 0.41
N ASP A 87 -3.81 -0.98 0.00
CA ASP A 87 -2.40 -0.86 0.28
C ASP A 87 -2.17 -0.16 1.64
N GLU A 88 -0.99 -0.37 2.23
CA GLU A 88 -0.60 0.15 3.55
C GLU A 88 -1.66 -0.12 4.64
N ALA A 89 -2.34 -1.28 4.56
CA ALA A 89 -3.42 -1.64 5.46
C ALA A 89 -3.00 -1.76 6.94
N SER A 90 -1.69 -1.83 7.22
CA SER A 90 -1.13 -1.74 8.57
C SER A 90 -1.53 -0.44 9.27
N ASN A 91 -1.75 0.66 8.53
CA ASN A 91 -2.19 1.93 9.08
C ASN A 91 -3.59 1.86 9.72
N ILE A 92 -4.38 0.84 9.40
CA ILE A 92 -5.67 0.58 10.05
C ILE A 92 -5.46 0.16 11.52
N LEU A 93 -4.28 -0.37 11.86
CA LEU A 93 -3.94 -0.94 13.17
C LEU A 93 -3.33 0.07 14.14
N LEU A 94 -3.44 1.38 13.91
CA LEU A 94 -2.85 2.44 14.74
C LEU A 94 -3.18 2.29 16.24
N SER A 95 -4.29 1.63 16.59
CA SER A 95 -4.60 1.27 17.97
C SER A 95 -4.41 -0.24 18.18
N ARG A 96 -3.41 -0.61 18.97
CA ARG A 96 -3.07 -2.02 19.28
C ARG A 96 -3.95 -2.65 20.39
N GLU A 97 -4.93 -1.96 20.93
CA GLU A 97 -5.85 -2.53 21.88
C GLU A 97 -6.70 -3.63 21.23
N HIS A 98 -6.75 -4.80 21.86
CA HIS A 98 -7.40 -6.01 21.34
C HIS A 98 -8.87 -5.78 20.93
N GLU A 99 -9.62 -5.01 21.70
CA GLU A 99 -11.01 -4.64 21.36
C GLU A 99 -11.10 -3.76 20.11
N HIS A 100 -10.12 -2.88 19.90
CA HIS A 100 -10.06 -2.06 18.70
C HIS A 100 -9.75 -2.89 17.46
N LEU A 101 -8.81 -3.83 17.54
CA LEU A 101 -8.47 -4.73 16.43
C LEU A 101 -9.68 -5.56 15.99
N LYS A 102 -10.45 -6.12 16.93
CA LYS A 102 -11.71 -6.83 16.62
C LYS A 102 -12.73 -5.95 15.91
N ARG A 103 -12.89 -4.69 16.36
CA ARG A 103 -13.80 -3.73 15.73
C ARG A 103 -13.36 -3.38 14.31
N GLN A 104 -12.07 -3.17 14.10
CA GLN A 104 -11.48 -2.87 12.78
C GLN A 104 -11.68 -4.06 11.83
N ALA A 105 -11.35 -5.29 12.27
CA ALA A 105 -11.60 -6.52 11.54
C ALA A 105 -13.07 -6.69 11.13
N ASN A 106 -13.99 -6.45 12.05
CA ASN A 106 -15.43 -6.51 11.78
C ASN A 106 -15.88 -5.41 10.81
N THR A 107 -15.26 -4.23 10.87
CA THR A 107 -15.57 -3.13 9.96
C THR A 107 -15.14 -3.49 8.53
N LEU A 108 -13.91 -3.96 8.33
CA LEU A 108 -13.41 -4.43 7.02
C LEU A 108 -14.29 -5.56 6.47
N ARG A 109 -14.61 -6.55 7.30
CA ARG A 109 -15.51 -7.64 6.89
C ARG A 109 -16.89 -7.14 6.46
N SER A 110 -17.43 -6.12 7.14
CA SER A 110 -18.75 -5.57 6.83
C SER A 110 -18.81 -4.90 5.45
N ILE A 111 -17.67 -4.49 4.91
CA ILE A 111 -17.55 -3.89 3.57
C ILE A 111 -17.91 -4.92 2.51
N VAL A 112 -17.38 -6.14 2.64
CA VAL A 112 -17.47 -7.17 1.58
C VAL A 112 -18.56 -8.24 1.80
N ASN A 113 -19.12 -8.35 3.00
CA ASN A 113 -20.07 -9.44 3.35
C ASN A 113 -21.37 -9.49 2.53
N ARG A 114 -21.72 -8.43 1.82
CA ARG A 114 -22.98 -8.32 1.06
C ARG A 114 -22.78 -8.12 -0.44
N ALA A 115 -21.54 -8.06 -0.87
CA ALA A 115 -21.18 -7.98 -2.26
C ALA A 115 -20.30 -9.19 -2.59
N ASP A 116 -20.39 -9.69 -3.80
CA ASP A 116 -19.46 -10.73 -4.28
C ASP A 116 -18.11 -10.08 -4.61
N THR A 117 -17.54 -9.42 -3.57
CA THR A 117 -16.31 -8.64 -3.64
C THR A 117 -15.31 -9.22 -2.67
N ARG A 118 -14.09 -9.42 -3.12
CA ARG A 118 -12.95 -9.83 -2.28
C ARG A 118 -12.19 -8.61 -1.79
N LEU A 119 -11.57 -8.74 -0.62
CA LEU A 119 -10.70 -7.71 -0.05
C LEU A 119 -9.28 -8.27 0.01
N LEU A 120 -8.33 -7.58 -0.61
CA LEU A 120 -6.92 -7.87 -0.51
C LEU A 120 -6.26 -6.74 0.29
N LEU A 121 -5.65 -7.09 1.41
CA LEU A 121 -4.94 -6.16 2.28
C LEU A 121 -3.44 -6.41 2.13
N THR A 122 -2.67 -5.37 1.87
CA THR A 122 -1.21 -5.42 1.88
C THR A 122 -0.67 -4.44 2.92
N GLY A 123 0.42 -4.79 3.55
CA GLY A 123 1.03 -3.96 4.58
C GLY A 123 2.18 -4.68 5.29
N ALA A 124 2.71 -4.04 6.33
CA ALA A 124 3.74 -4.62 7.17
C ALA A 124 3.24 -5.81 8.00
N TYR A 125 4.14 -6.53 8.65
CA TYR A 125 3.82 -7.76 9.38
C TYR A 125 2.82 -7.57 10.53
N GLU A 126 2.69 -6.38 11.07
CA GLU A 126 1.65 -6.05 12.06
C GLU A 126 0.25 -6.37 11.56
N LEU A 127 0.04 -6.33 10.23
CA LEU A 127 -1.25 -6.70 9.63
C LEU A 127 -1.67 -8.14 9.96
N TYR A 128 -0.70 -9.02 10.22
CA TYR A 128 -0.97 -10.39 10.64
C TYR A 128 -1.72 -10.47 11.98
N GLU A 129 -1.51 -9.50 12.87
CA GLU A 129 -2.25 -9.43 14.13
C GLU A 129 -3.77 -9.34 13.92
N LEU A 130 -4.22 -8.68 12.84
CA LEU A 130 -5.63 -8.59 12.50
C LEU A 130 -6.26 -9.97 12.23
N VAL A 131 -5.49 -10.85 11.60
CA VAL A 131 -5.93 -12.19 11.25
C VAL A 131 -5.88 -13.11 12.48
N THR A 132 -4.79 -13.09 13.24
CA THR A 132 -4.59 -13.98 14.41
C THR A 132 -5.57 -13.69 15.53
N GLN A 133 -5.91 -12.42 15.74
CA GLN A 133 -6.84 -12.03 16.79
C GLN A 133 -8.32 -12.16 16.41
N SER A 134 -8.62 -12.42 15.16
CA SER A 134 -9.98 -12.64 14.66
C SER A 134 -10.14 -14.03 14.09
N GLY A 135 -10.56 -15.00 14.90
CA GLY A 135 -10.84 -16.36 14.43
C GLY A 135 -11.86 -16.44 13.27
N GLN A 136 -12.61 -15.37 13.03
CA GLN A 136 -13.51 -15.27 11.88
C GLN A 136 -12.79 -14.83 10.61
N LEU A 137 -11.77 -13.98 10.71
CA LEU A 137 -10.91 -13.62 9.57
C LEU A 137 -9.98 -14.78 9.23
N ALA A 138 -9.40 -15.44 10.22
CA ALA A 138 -8.54 -16.59 10.02
C ALA A 138 -9.21 -17.75 9.25
N ARG A 139 -10.53 -17.90 9.37
CA ARG A 139 -11.28 -18.93 8.63
C ARG A 139 -11.66 -18.53 7.21
N ARG A 140 -11.58 -17.26 6.85
CA ARG A 140 -12.07 -16.73 5.57
C ARG A 140 -11.01 -16.02 4.74
N GLY A 141 -9.86 -15.74 5.34
CA GLY A 141 -8.73 -15.10 4.71
C GLY A 141 -7.60 -16.09 4.47
N GLU A 142 -6.89 -15.89 3.40
CA GLU A 142 -5.62 -16.51 3.12
C GLU A 142 -4.52 -15.50 3.41
N VAL A 143 -3.47 -15.93 4.10
CA VAL A 143 -2.31 -15.08 4.40
C VAL A 143 -1.18 -15.48 3.47
N ILE A 144 -0.72 -14.51 2.68
CA ILE A 144 0.41 -14.68 1.79
C ILE A 144 1.59 -13.93 2.39
N HIS A 145 2.60 -14.66 2.82
CA HIS A 145 3.83 -14.08 3.35
C HIS A 145 4.82 -13.81 2.22
N PHE A 146 5.22 -12.57 2.05
CA PHE A 146 6.32 -12.16 1.20
C PHE A 146 7.63 -12.25 1.99
N ARG A 147 8.09 -13.48 2.24
CA ARG A 147 9.34 -13.72 2.95
C ARG A 147 10.57 -13.44 2.09
N PRO A 148 11.71 -13.10 2.69
CA PRO A 148 12.97 -13.03 1.98
C PRO A 148 13.34 -14.37 1.34
N TYR A 149 14.04 -14.33 0.21
CA TYR A 149 14.61 -15.53 -0.40
C TYR A 149 15.56 -16.24 0.56
N GLN A 150 15.47 -17.56 0.61
CA GLN A 150 16.36 -18.41 1.38
C GLN A 150 17.54 -18.89 0.51
N GLN A 151 18.54 -19.54 1.12
CA GLN A 151 19.72 -20.00 0.38
C GLN A 151 19.39 -21.02 -0.71
N ASP A 152 18.41 -21.87 -0.48
CA ASP A 152 17.90 -22.84 -1.46
C ASP A 152 17.13 -22.20 -2.62
N GLU A 153 16.81 -20.91 -2.51
CA GLU A 153 16.13 -20.10 -3.53
C GLU A 153 17.10 -19.11 -4.25
N ALA A 154 18.40 -19.41 -4.21
CA ALA A 154 19.43 -18.55 -4.82
C ALA A 154 19.20 -18.28 -6.32
N GLU A 155 18.64 -19.24 -7.05
CA GLU A 155 18.30 -19.06 -8.47
C GLU A 155 17.23 -18.00 -8.66
N GLN A 156 16.18 -18.01 -7.87
CA GLN A 156 15.09 -17.04 -7.92
C GLN A 156 15.58 -15.63 -7.53
N PHE A 157 16.44 -15.56 -6.51
CA PHE A 157 17.09 -14.31 -6.16
C PHE A 157 17.95 -13.78 -7.31
N MET A 158 18.71 -14.66 -7.98
CA MET A 158 19.51 -14.29 -9.14
C MET A 158 18.65 -13.74 -10.29
N LEU A 159 17.50 -14.34 -10.56
CA LEU A 159 16.56 -13.81 -11.56
C LEU A 159 16.08 -12.41 -11.20
N GLY A 160 15.77 -12.17 -9.91
CA GLY A 160 15.44 -10.83 -9.39
C GLY A 160 16.58 -9.83 -9.56
N LEU A 161 17.80 -10.23 -9.26
CA LEU A 161 19.01 -9.42 -9.47
C LEU A 161 19.20 -9.04 -10.92
N ILE A 162 19.07 -9.99 -11.84
CA ILE A 162 19.17 -9.76 -13.30
C ILE A 162 18.05 -8.82 -13.77
N ALA A 163 16.82 -9.01 -13.31
CA ALA A 163 15.72 -8.13 -13.65
C ALA A 163 16.00 -6.67 -13.21
N LEU A 164 16.46 -6.46 -11.97
CA LEU A 164 16.83 -5.14 -11.48
C LEU A 164 18.02 -4.55 -12.26
N GLN A 165 19.03 -5.35 -12.58
CA GLN A 165 20.17 -4.93 -13.41
C GLN A 165 19.71 -4.44 -14.78
N ASN A 166 18.75 -5.13 -15.41
CA ASN A 166 18.21 -4.75 -16.72
C ASN A 166 17.41 -3.45 -16.70
N CYS A 167 16.87 -3.06 -15.55
CA CYS A 167 16.15 -1.80 -15.35
C CYS A 167 17.08 -0.61 -15.06
N MET A 168 18.40 -0.82 -14.89
CA MET A 168 19.32 0.28 -14.58
C MET A 168 19.53 1.18 -15.79
N PRO A 169 19.33 2.50 -15.70
CA PRO A 169 19.53 3.46 -16.79
C PRO A 169 21.03 3.83 -16.91
N LEU A 170 21.90 2.84 -17.01
CA LEU A 170 23.33 3.01 -17.21
C LEU A 170 23.70 2.75 -18.66
N SER A 171 24.58 3.58 -19.24
CA SER A 171 25.07 3.41 -20.61
C SER A 171 25.80 2.09 -20.80
N ARG A 172 26.47 1.60 -19.77
CA ARG A 172 27.06 0.26 -19.74
C ARG A 172 26.53 -0.51 -18.52
N ARG A 173 25.80 -1.57 -18.80
CA ARG A 173 25.24 -2.42 -17.74
C ARG A 173 26.33 -3.14 -16.95
N PRO A 174 26.32 -3.06 -15.62
CA PRO A 174 27.30 -3.80 -14.81
C PRO A 174 26.97 -5.29 -14.83
N SER A 175 27.99 -6.15 -14.75
CA SER A 175 27.77 -7.59 -14.51
C SER A 175 27.65 -7.82 -13.00
N LEU A 176 26.44 -7.78 -12.46
CA LEU A 176 26.20 -7.92 -11.01
C LEU A 176 26.23 -9.35 -10.52
N GLY A 177 26.16 -10.34 -11.42
CA GLY A 177 26.19 -11.76 -11.07
C GLY A 177 27.43 -12.18 -10.25
N ARG A 178 28.58 -11.56 -10.50
CA ARG A 178 29.81 -11.80 -9.74
C ARG A 178 29.75 -11.34 -8.27
N PHE A 179 28.76 -10.52 -7.93
CA PHE A 179 28.53 -10.00 -6.58
C PHE A 179 27.30 -10.64 -5.93
N ALA A 180 26.72 -11.66 -6.54
CA ALA A 180 25.44 -12.21 -6.12
C ALA A 180 25.43 -12.65 -4.66
N ASP A 181 26.44 -13.41 -4.21
CA ASP A 181 26.54 -13.89 -2.83
C ASP A 181 26.59 -12.73 -1.84
N LYS A 182 27.44 -11.75 -2.12
CA LYS A 182 27.57 -10.55 -1.28
C LYS A 182 26.25 -9.73 -1.25
N LEU A 183 25.61 -9.58 -2.38
CA LEU A 183 24.33 -8.87 -2.47
C LEU A 183 23.21 -9.64 -1.77
N PHE A 184 23.23 -10.98 -1.83
CA PHE A 184 22.31 -11.83 -1.09
C PHE A 184 22.45 -11.62 0.42
N GLU A 185 23.68 -11.71 0.94
CA GLU A 185 23.97 -11.48 2.37
C GLU A 185 23.57 -10.06 2.82
N GLN A 186 23.92 -9.05 2.04
CA GLN A 186 23.70 -7.65 2.39
C GLN A 186 22.23 -7.22 2.21
N SER A 187 21.47 -7.90 1.37
CA SER A 187 20.04 -7.70 1.23
C SER A 187 19.20 -8.57 2.16
N LEU A 188 19.84 -9.53 2.87
CA LEU A 188 19.18 -10.56 3.67
C LEU A 188 18.16 -11.37 2.84
N GLY A 189 18.44 -11.60 1.55
CA GLY A 189 17.53 -12.24 0.61
C GLY A 189 16.30 -11.38 0.23
N CYS A 190 16.19 -10.15 0.70
CA CYS A 190 15.05 -9.28 0.49
C CYS A 190 15.22 -8.42 -0.77
N ILE A 191 14.33 -8.57 -1.76
CA ILE A 191 14.41 -7.82 -3.03
C ILE A 191 14.29 -6.30 -2.83
N GLY A 192 13.51 -5.86 -1.85
CA GLY A 192 13.39 -4.44 -1.52
C GLY A 192 14.72 -3.84 -1.04
N HIS A 193 15.44 -4.57 -0.18
CA HIS A 193 16.78 -4.18 0.29
C HIS A 193 17.81 -4.24 -0.85
N LEU A 194 17.77 -5.28 -1.66
CA LEU A 194 18.61 -5.39 -2.86
C LEU A 194 18.42 -4.19 -3.78
N LYS A 195 17.20 -3.86 -4.13
CA LYS A 195 16.86 -2.66 -4.94
C LYS A 195 17.47 -1.40 -4.35
N ARG A 196 17.36 -1.20 -3.03
CA ARG A 196 17.88 -0.01 -2.36
C ARG A 196 19.40 0.07 -2.42
N ILE A 197 20.10 -1.04 -2.22
CA ILE A 197 21.57 -1.12 -2.37
C ILE A 197 21.96 -0.76 -3.80
N LEU A 198 21.28 -1.34 -4.79
CA LEU A 198 21.58 -1.10 -6.20
C LEU A 198 21.31 0.34 -6.63
N VAL A 199 20.24 0.96 -6.15
CA VAL A 199 19.94 2.38 -6.43
C VAL A 199 21.03 3.27 -5.85
N ARG A 200 21.52 3.01 -4.62
CA ARG A 200 22.64 3.76 -4.05
C ARG A 200 23.93 3.56 -4.85
N ALA A 201 24.24 2.32 -5.23
CA ALA A 201 25.42 2.02 -6.06
C ALA A 201 25.37 2.73 -7.41
N MET A 202 24.22 2.73 -8.03
CA MET A 202 23.98 3.44 -9.29
C MET A 202 24.17 4.96 -9.12
N SER A 203 23.62 5.54 -8.07
CA SER A 203 23.75 6.98 -7.79
C SER A 203 25.19 7.40 -7.57
N ILE A 204 25.99 6.61 -6.83
CA ILE A 204 27.42 6.84 -6.63
C ILE A 204 28.18 6.71 -7.97
N ALA A 205 27.93 5.62 -8.71
CA ALA A 205 28.59 5.38 -9.98
C ALA A 205 28.34 6.52 -11.00
N MET A 206 27.11 7.02 -11.05
CA MET A 206 26.73 8.14 -11.92
C MET A 206 27.40 9.45 -11.47
N ALA A 207 27.44 9.73 -10.18
CA ALA A 207 28.07 10.94 -9.64
C ALA A 207 29.59 10.95 -9.86
N GLU A 208 30.25 9.79 -9.79
CA GLU A 208 31.70 9.66 -10.01
C GLU A 208 32.10 9.40 -11.46
N GLY A 209 31.14 9.20 -12.36
CA GLY A 209 31.40 8.82 -13.75
C GLY A 209 32.09 7.45 -13.89
N LYS A 210 31.89 6.55 -12.93
CA LYS A 210 32.50 5.23 -12.85
C LYS A 210 31.51 4.11 -13.13
N GLN A 211 32.04 2.90 -13.33
CA GLN A 211 31.22 1.68 -13.32
C GLN A 211 31.03 1.20 -11.87
N ILE A 212 29.95 0.44 -11.65
CA ILE A 212 29.73 -0.22 -10.37
C ILE A 212 30.81 -1.29 -10.17
N ASP A 213 31.66 -1.08 -9.20
CA ASP A 213 32.72 -1.99 -8.75
C ASP A 213 32.51 -2.41 -7.29
N ASP A 214 33.47 -3.21 -6.76
CA ASP A 214 33.44 -3.69 -5.37
C ASP A 214 33.42 -2.56 -4.34
N SER A 215 34.15 -1.47 -4.61
CA SER A 215 34.22 -0.32 -3.70
C SER A 215 32.89 0.40 -3.63
N ILE A 216 32.27 0.70 -4.78
CA ILE A 216 30.97 1.34 -4.86
C ILE A 216 29.90 0.47 -4.21
N LEU A 217 29.90 -0.85 -4.46
CA LEU A 217 28.95 -1.76 -3.83
C LEU A 217 29.14 -1.81 -2.32
N LEU A 218 30.36 -1.86 -1.82
CA LEU A 218 30.64 -1.87 -0.38
C LEU A 218 30.12 -0.59 0.31
N HIS A 219 30.32 0.58 -0.29
CA HIS A 219 29.80 1.84 0.22
C HIS A 219 28.25 1.93 0.13
N SER A 220 27.65 1.13 -0.74
CA SER A 220 26.20 1.11 -0.92
C SER A 220 25.49 0.16 0.04
N CYS A 221 26.21 -0.78 0.64
CA CYS A 221 25.66 -1.73 1.61
C CYS A 221 25.23 -1.07 2.91
N TYR A 222 24.45 -1.77 3.69
CA TYR A 222 24.04 -1.31 5.01
C TYR A 222 25.19 -1.41 6.01
N PRO A 223 25.34 -0.44 6.93
CA PRO A 223 26.21 -0.59 8.09
C PRO A 223 25.81 -1.82 8.94
N PRO A 224 26.78 -2.47 9.61
CA PRO A 224 26.49 -3.69 10.39
C PRO A 224 25.36 -3.52 11.41
N ALA A 225 25.31 -2.39 12.11
CA ALA A 225 24.23 -2.12 13.07
C ALA A 225 22.85 -2.03 12.43
N THR A 226 22.74 -1.45 11.23
CA THR A 226 21.49 -1.40 10.48
C THR A 226 21.10 -2.78 9.98
N LEU A 227 22.06 -3.56 9.50
CA LEU A 227 21.84 -4.91 9.01
C LEU A 227 21.32 -5.83 10.13
N GLU A 228 21.86 -5.71 11.34
CA GLU A 228 21.39 -6.49 12.48
C GLU A 228 19.97 -6.12 12.90
N ARG A 229 19.62 -4.83 12.88
CA ARG A 229 18.25 -4.39 13.14
C ARG A 229 17.27 -4.95 12.10
N LEU A 230 17.64 -4.91 10.81
CA LEU A 230 16.81 -5.47 9.75
C LEU A 230 16.63 -7.00 9.89
N ARG A 231 17.67 -7.72 10.35
CA ARG A 231 17.54 -9.15 10.68
C ARG A 231 16.53 -9.40 11.79
N GLN A 232 16.54 -8.57 12.82
CA GLN A 232 15.58 -8.68 13.92
C GLN A 232 14.15 -8.40 13.45
N GLU A 233 13.95 -7.36 12.63
CA GLU A 233 12.64 -7.05 12.03
C GLU A 233 12.12 -8.21 11.16
N ILE A 234 12.98 -8.82 10.33
CA ILE A 234 12.62 -9.99 9.52
C ILE A 234 12.21 -11.18 10.41
N ARG A 235 12.95 -11.44 11.50
CA ARG A 235 12.63 -12.54 12.43
C ARG A 235 11.30 -12.34 13.14
N LEU A 236 10.90 -11.11 13.41
CA LEU A 236 9.59 -10.80 14.02
C LEU A 236 8.44 -11.00 13.04
N GLY A 237 8.72 -10.97 11.74
CA GLY A 237 7.73 -11.13 10.69
C GLY A 237 7.56 -12.56 10.15
N ILE A 238 8.37 -13.49 10.63
CA ILE A 238 8.32 -14.92 10.29
C ILE A 238 7.80 -15.71 11.48
#